data_fa8373be6b15a29903625e49bf7c855e
#
_entry.id   fa8373be6b15a29903625e49bf7c855e
#
_cell.length_a   1.000
_cell.length_b   1.000
_cell.length_c   1.000
_cell.angle_alpha   90.00
_cell.angle_beta   90.00
_cell.angle_gamma   90.00
#
_symmetry.space_group_name_H-M   'P 1'
#
loop_
_entity.id
_entity.type
_entity.pdbx_description
1 polymer ?
#
loop_
_entity_poly.entity_id
_entity_poly.type
_entity_poly.pdbx_seq_one_letter_code
_entity_poly.pdbx_strand_id
1 'polypeptide(L)'
;SNMLGATHEAKDLEELSSGIRIVNPIMGVAFWKPEVEVKAEEVRVRFEEGRPVALNGQEIAGPVELFLEANRIGGRHGLGMCDQIENRIIEAKSRGIYEAPGMALLHIAYERLLSGIHNEDTIEQYRMNGLRLGRLLYQGRWFDPQAIMLRETAQRWVAAAITGEVTLELRRGNDYSLLNTESPNLTYAPERLSMEKVENAPFTPLDRIGQLTMRNLDITDTRGKLAVYSKTGLLQLGAGSMLPQLGHEGRAGKTGD
;
A
#
# COMPACT_ATOMS: atom_id res chain seq x y z
N SER A 1 -8.67 14.57 -18.76
CA SER A 1 -7.46 13.73 -18.77
C SER A 1 -6.21 14.60 -18.87
N ASN A 2 -5.14 14.14 -18.28
CA ASN A 2 -3.82 14.74 -18.32
C ASN A 2 -2.76 13.63 -18.32
N MET A 3 -1.46 13.98 -18.30
CA MET A 3 -0.37 13.00 -18.32
C MET A 3 -0.37 12.03 -17.14
N LEU A 4 -0.98 12.36 -16.00
CA LEU A 4 -1.02 11.51 -14.82
C LEU A 4 -2.18 10.52 -14.85
N GLY A 5 -3.23 10.80 -15.61
CA GLY A 5 -4.37 9.92 -15.70
C GLY A 5 -5.51 10.43 -16.57
N ALA A 6 -6.39 9.53 -16.92
CA ALA A 6 -7.65 9.81 -17.60
C ALA A 6 -8.82 9.31 -16.76
N THR A 7 -9.93 10.03 -16.82
CA THR A 7 -11.17 9.69 -16.13
C THR A 7 -12.27 9.50 -17.15
N HIS A 8 -13.00 8.41 -17.02
CA HIS A 8 -14.23 8.15 -17.75
C HIS A 8 -15.41 8.40 -16.82
N GLU A 9 -16.22 9.38 -17.16
CA GLU A 9 -17.45 9.74 -16.48
C GLU A 9 -18.54 9.89 -17.54
N ALA A 10 -19.60 9.11 -17.47
CA ALA A 10 -20.70 9.19 -18.40
C ALA A 10 -21.97 8.65 -17.77
N LYS A 11 -23.13 9.00 -18.33
CA LYS A 11 -24.44 8.55 -17.83
C LYS A 11 -24.54 7.02 -17.78
N ASP A 12 -23.97 6.32 -18.76
CA ASP A 12 -24.00 4.86 -18.84
C ASP A 12 -23.15 4.19 -17.74
N LEU A 13 -22.25 4.94 -17.08
CA LEU A 13 -21.44 4.44 -15.97
C LEU A 13 -22.22 4.39 -14.64
N GLU A 14 -23.38 5.02 -14.55
CA GLU A 14 -24.22 4.95 -13.35
C GLU A 14 -24.79 3.53 -13.11
N GLU A 15 -24.86 2.71 -14.17
CA GLU A 15 -25.25 1.30 -14.05
C GLU A 15 -24.06 0.44 -13.60
N LEU A 16 -24.06 0.01 -12.34
CA LEU A 16 -22.97 -0.78 -11.75
C LEU A 16 -22.79 -2.16 -12.41
N SER A 17 -23.82 -2.68 -13.08
CA SER A 17 -23.77 -3.98 -13.78
C SER A 17 -22.88 -3.97 -15.02
N SER A 18 -22.53 -2.82 -15.58
CA SER A 18 -21.77 -2.69 -16.82
C SER A 18 -20.26 -3.01 -16.68
N GLY A 19 -19.71 -2.85 -15.47
CA GLY A 19 -18.28 -3.07 -15.19
C GLY A 19 -17.34 -2.15 -16.00
N ILE A 20 -16.04 -2.41 -15.91
CA ILE A 20 -15.00 -1.62 -16.58
C ILE A 20 -15.05 -1.72 -18.11
N ARG A 21 -15.70 -2.76 -18.64
CA ARG A 21 -15.75 -3.06 -20.08
C ARG A 21 -16.57 -2.04 -20.89
N ILE A 22 -17.33 -1.19 -20.22
CA ILE A 22 -18.14 -0.14 -20.86
C ILE A 22 -17.30 0.95 -21.51
N VAL A 23 -16.06 1.15 -21.06
CA VAL A 23 -15.19 2.22 -21.57
C VAL A 23 -14.23 1.71 -22.65
N ASN A 24 -13.83 2.63 -23.54
CA ASN A 24 -12.69 2.43 -24.41
C ASN A 24 -11.49 3.13 -23.78
N PRO A 25 -10.39 2.42 -23.47
CA PRO A 25 -9.22 3.02 -22.88
C PRO A 25 -8.63 4.14 -23.73
N ILE A 26 -8.15 5.19 -23.08
CA ILE A 26 -7.51 6.36 -23.68
C ILE A 26 -5.98 6.26 -23.55
N MET A 27 -5.51 5.76 -22.38
CA MET A 27 -4.08 5.70 -22.05
C MET A 27 -3.50 4.28 -22.18
N GLY A 28 -4.34 3.29 -22.39
CA GLY A 28 -3.94 1.90 -22.43
C GLY A 28 -4.75 1.08 -23.41
N VAL A 29 -4.74 -0.23 -23.21
CA VAL A 29 -5.43 -1.22 -24.04
C VAL A 29 -6.62 -1.82 -23.31
N ALA A 30 -7.65 -2.22 -24.07
CA ALA A 30 -8.80 -2.93 -23.54
C ALA A 30 -8.41 -4.39 -23.22
N PHE A 31 -7.62 -4.56 -22.15
CA PHE A 31 -7.01 -5.84 -21.80
C PHE A 31 -8.02 -6.98 -21.56
N TRP A 32 -9.29 -6.68 -21.32
CA TRP A 32 -10.36 -7.67 -21.17
C TRP A 32 -10.84 -8.28 -22.49
N LYS A 33 -10.45 -7.70 -23.63
CA LYS A 33 -10.83 -8.19 -24.95
C LYS A 33 -9.88 -9.30 -25.39
N PRO A 34 -10.39 -10.50 -25.75
CA PRO A 34 -9.54 -11.63 -26.14
C PRO A 34 -8.60 -11.35 -27.32
N GLU A 35 -9.03 -10.50 -28.25
CA GLU A 35 -8.27 -10.12 -29.44
C GLU A 35 -7.09 -9.18 -29.15
N VAL A 36 -7.05 -8.56 -27.98
CA VAL A 36 -5.93 -7.72 -27.56
C VAL A 36 -4.80 -8.60 -27.06
N GLU A 37 -3.72 -8.66 -27.83
CA GLU A 37 -2.53 -9.40 -27.43
C GLU A 37 -1.71 -8.56 -26.40
N VAL A 38 -1.44 -9.14 -25.23
CA VAL A 38 -0.57 -8.57 -24.21
C VAL A 38 0.49 -9.61 -23.86
N LYS A 39 1.74 -9.31 -24.20
CA LYS A 39 2.90 -10.16 -23.87
C LYS A 39 3.46 -9.75 -22.52
N ALA A 40 3.94 -10.72 -21.76
CA ALA A 40 4.68 -10.45 -20.53
C ALA A 40 5.95 -9.66 -20.85
N GLU A 41 6.29 -8.71 -19.99
CA GLU A 41 7.44 -7.82 -20.18
C GLU A 41 8.11 -7.54 -18.85
N GLU A 42 9.45 -7.69 -18.83
CA GLU A 42 10.27 -7.24 -17.72
C GLU A 42 10.49 -5.73 -17.79
N VAL A 43 10.23 -5.05 -16.68
CA VAL A 43 10.37 -3.59 -16.56
C VAL A 43 11.19 -3.26 -15.33
N ARG A 44 12.19 -2.40 -15.50
CA ARG A 44 13.01 -1.88 -14.41
C ARG A 44 12.70 -0.42 -14.16
N VAL A 45 12.49 -0.06 -12.90
CA VAL A 45 12.21 1.30 -12.45
C VAL A 45 13.22 1.70 -11.40
N ARG A 46 14.02 2.74 -11.68
CA ARG A 46 15.03 3.26 -10.75
C ARG A 46 14.59 4.59 -10.15
N PHE A 47 14.81 4.70 -8.85
CA PHE A 47 14.57 5.90 -8.06
C PHE A 47 15.86 6.44 -7.44
N GLU A 48 15.94 7.75 -7.30
CA GLU A 48 16.94 8.48 -6.52
C GLU A 48 16.23 9.48 -5.63
N GLU A 49 16.42 9.38 -4.32
CA GLU A 49 15.78 10.24 -3.31
C GLU A 49 14.26 10.41 -3.55
N GLY A 50 13.59 9.30 -3.85
CA GLY A 50 12.14 9.24 -4.10
C GLY A 50 11.68 9.70 -5.48
N ARG A 51 12.59 10.12 -6.35
CA ARG A 51 12.26 10.54 -7.71
C ARG A 51 12.57 9.42 -8.70
N PRO A 52 11.65 9.07 -9.58
CA PRO A 52 11.95 8.14 -10.65
C PRO A 52 12.91 8.82 -11.64
N VAL A 53 14.02 8.14 -11.98
CA VAL A 53 15.09 8.69 -12.80
C VAL A 53 15.41 7.85 -14.03
N ALA A 54 15.07 6.56 -14.02
CA ALA A 54 15.31 5.69 -15.16
C ALA A 54 14.23 4.62 -15.32
N LEU A 55 13.99 4.23 -16.57
CA LEU A 55 13.15 3.10 -16.95
C LEU A 55 13.95 2.17 -17.87
N ASN A 56 13.94 0.86 -17.59
CA ASN A 56 14.63 -0.17 -18.37
C ASN A 56 16.13 0.14 -18.60
N GLY A 57 16.79 0.74 -17.60
CA GLY A 57 18.21 1.12 -17.65
C GLY A 57 18.48 2.40 -18.45
N GLN A 58 17.47 3.05 -19.02
CA GLN A 58 17.60 4.33 -19.69
C GLN A 58 17.29 5.46 -18.73
N GLU A 59 18.28 6.33 -18.50
CA GLU A 59 18.07 7.58 -17.74
C GLU A 59 17.23 8.56 -18.53
N ILE A 60 16.26 9.17 -17.88
CA ILE A 60 15.35 10.14 -18.48
C ILE A 60 15.37 11.40 -17.62
N ALA A 61 16.04 12.44 -18.11
CA ALA A 61 16.26 13.66 -17.33
C ALA A 61 14.98 14.48 -17.10
N GLY A 62 14.03 14.41 -18.01
CA GLY A 62 12.77 15.17 -17.93
C GLY A 62 11.70 14.40 -17.18
N PRO A 63 11.09 14.96 -16.12
CA PRO A 63 10.00 14.26 -15.43
C PRO A 63 8.78 14.02 -16.32
N VAL A 64 8.50 14.90 -17.27
CA VAL A 64 7.39 14.73 -18.21
C VAL A 64 7.65 13.55 -19.14
N GLU A 65 8.83 13.47 -19.73
CA GLU A 65 9.25 12.40 -20.63
C GLU A 65 9.24 11.06 -19.92
N LEU A 66 9.69 11.03 -18.67
CA LEU A 66 9.67 9.82 -17.83
C LEU A 66 8.24 9.34 -17.58
N PHE A 67 7.33 10.24 -17.22
CA PHE A 67 5.93 9.88 -17.03
C PHE A 67 5.25 9.40 -18.30
N LEU A 68 5.55 10.03 -19.44
CA LEU A 68 5.02 9.61 -20.74
C LEU A 68 5.53 8.21 -21.12
N GLU A 69 6.82 7.91 -20.85
CA GLU A 69 7.36 6.58 -21.06
C GLU A 69 6.73 5.54 -20.13
N ALA A 70 6.60 5.87 -18.84
CA ALA A 70 5.90 5.01 -17.89
C ALA A 70 4.45 4.74 -18.30
N ASN A 71 3.75 5.75 -18.84
CA ASN A 71 2.40 5.58 -19.39
C ASN A 71 2.40 4.63 -20.61
N ARG A 72 3.38 4.72 -21.51
CA ARG A 72 3.49 3.80 -22.64
C ARG A 72 3.72 2.37 -22.19
N ILE A 73 4.61 2.19 -21.21
CA ILE A 73 4.91 0.86 -20.66
C ILE A 73 3.67 0.29 -19.98
N GLY A 74 3.10 0.95 -18.99
CA GLY A 74 1.93 0.46 -18.28
C GLY A 74 0.69 0.34 -19.17
N GLY A 75 0.50 1.28 -20.08
CA GLY A 75 -0.67 1.33 -20.98
C GLY A 75 -0.78 0.14 -21.94
N ARG A 76 0.34 -0.33 -22.51
CA ARG A 76 0.29 -1.53 -23.38
C ARG A 76 -0.07 -2.82 -22.69
N HIS A 77 -0.04 -2.83 -21.34
CA HIS A 77 -0.51 -3.93 -20.50
C HIS A 77 -1.94 -3.71 -19.99
N GLY A 78 -2.47 -2.50 -20.08
CA GLY A 78 -3.72 -2.10 -19.44
C GLY A 78 -3.58 -1.92 -17.93
N LEU A 79 -2.37 -1.68 -17.45
CA LEU A 79 -2.06 -1.45 -16.03
C LEU A 79 -2.72 -0.15 -15.55
N GLY A 80 -3.13 -0.11 -14.28
CA GLY A 80 -3.61 1.10 -13.62
C GLY A 80 -5.02 1.52 -14.01
N MET A 81 -5.83 0.61 -14.54
CA MET A 81 -7.26 0.82 -14.68
C MET A 81 -8.00 0.39 -13.42
N CYS A 82 -8.90 1.22 -12.94
CA CYS A 82 -9.76 0.90 -11.80
C CYS A 82 -11.16 1.49 -11.95
N ASP A 83 -12.13 0.81 -11.34
CA ASP A 83 -13.54 1.20 -11.25
C ASP A 83 -13.81 1.59 -9.80
N GLN A 84 -14.19 2.84 -9.56
CA GLN A 84 -14.31 3.42 -8.24
C GLN A 84 -15.70 4.02 -8.00
N ILE A 85 -16.23 3.78 -6.80
CA ILE A 85 -17.33 4.58 -6.26
C ILE A 85 -16.71 5.54 -5.24
N GLU A 86 -16.80 6.82 -5.51
CA GLU A 86 -16.14 7.86 -4.73
C GLU A 86 -17.08 8.90 -4.15
N ASN A 87 -16.64 9.56 -3.09
CA ASN A 87 -17.35 10.70 -2.52
C ASN A 87 -16.90 11.99 -3.20
N ARG A 88 -17.84 12.75 -3.72
CA ARG A 88 -17.58 14.09 -4.26
C ARG A 88 -17.51 15.13 -3.14
N ILE A 89 -16.90 16.29 -3.42
CA ILE A 89 -16.88 17.44 -2.49
C ILE A 89 -18.29 17.86 -2.04
N ILE A 90 -19.27 17.67 -2.89
CA ILE A 90 -20.67 18.01 -2.64
C ILE A 90 -21.42 16.93 -1.83
N GLU A 91 -20.70 16.02 -1.18
CA GLU A 91 -21.22 14.90 -0.38
C GLU A 91 -22.07 13.88 -1.17
N ALA A 92 -22.07 13.95 -2.49
CA ALA A 92 -22.68 12.95 -3.36
C ALA A 92 -21.70 11.83 -3.70
N LYS A 93 -22.20 10.64 -3.96
CA LYS A 93 -21.40 9.54 -4.54
C LYS A 93 -21.48 9.56 -6.06
N SER A 94 -20.38 9.22 -6.70
CA SER A 94 -20.32 9.00 -8.14
C SER A 94 -19.45 7.80 -8.45
N ARG A 95 -19.65 7.22 -9.62
CA ARG A 95 -18.76 6.20 -10.17
C ARG A 95 -17.87 6.82 -11.23
N GLY A 96 -16.59 6.47 -11.21
CA GLY A 96 -15.63 6.83 -12.24
C GLY A 96 -14.76 5.63 -12.60
N ILE A 97 -14.41 5.51 -13.88
CA ILE A 97 -13.38 4.56 -14.32
C ILE A 97 -12.14 5.38 -14.65
N TYR A 98 -11.03 4.99 -14.07
CA TYR A 98 -9.77 5.72 -14.11
C TYR A 98 -8.71 4.92 -14.83
N GLU A 99 -7.86 5.63 -15.57
CA GLU A 99 -6.65 5.10 -16.17
C GLU A 99 -5.46 5.92 -15.66
N ALA A 100 -4.47 5.27 -15.09
CA ALA A 100 -3.24 5.90 -14.64
C ALA A 100 -2.05 4.93 -14.77
N PRO A 101 -1.70 4.48 -16.00
CA PRO A 101 -0.76 3.38 -16.17
C PRO A 101 0.65 3.70 -15.68
N GLY A 102 1.17 4.89 -15.95
CA GLY A 102 2.50 5.30 -15.48
C GLY A 102 2.54 5.49 -13.97
N MET A 103 1.49 6.11 -13.40
CA MET A 103 1.39 6.28 -11.95
C MET A 103 1.31 4.92 -11.24
N ALA A 104 0.56 3.97 -11.79
CA ALA A 104 0.47 2.62 -11.23
C ALA A 104 1.83 1.91 -11.26
N LEU A 105 2.53 1.95 -12.40
CA LEU A 105 3.86 1.35 -12.54
C LEU A 105 4.85 1.94 -11.53
N LEU A 106 4.94 3.26 -11.47
CA LEU A 106 5.84 3.96 -10.56
C LEU A 106 5.48 3.72 -9.08
N HIS A 107 4.18 3.68 -8.77
CA HIS A 107 3.70 3.43 -7.41
C HIS A 107 4.04 2.02 -6.93
N ILE A 108 3.84 1.00 -7.76
CA ILE A 108 4.20 -0.39 -7.42
C ILE A 108 5.69 -0.50 -7.06
N ALA A 109 6.55 0.08 -7.89
CA ALA A 109 8.00 0.04 -7.66
C ALA A 109 8.40 0.87 -6.42
N TYR A 110 7.78 2.04 -6.22
CA TYR A 110 8.02 2.90 -5.05
C TYR A 110 7.61 2.20 -3.74
N GLU A 111 6.41 1.60 -3.69
CA GLU A 111 5.91 0.86 -2.52
C GLU A 111 6.81 -0.32 -2.16
N ARG A 112 7.43 -0.96 -3.17
CA ARG A 112 8.40 -2.03 -2.92
C ARG A 112 9.65 -1.52 -2.20
N LEU A 113 10.21 -0.38 -2.64
CA LEU A 113 11.34 0.26 -1.97
C LEU A 113 10.95 0.79 -0.59
N LEU A 114 9.79 1.43 -0.49
CA LEU A 114 9.27 1.93 0.78
C LEU A 114 9.23 0.82 1.84
N SER A 115 8.66 -0.33 1.49
CA SER A 115 8.54 -1.48 2.40
C SER A 115 9.89 -2.14 2.71
N GLY A 116 10.85 -2.08 1.81
CA GLY A 116 12.18 -2.65 2.01
C GLY A 116 13.13 -1.76 2.83
N ILE A 117 12.86 -0.46 2.89
CA ILE A 117 13.75 0.55 3.48
C ILE A 117 13.26 1.02 4.85
N HIS A 118 11.98 1.30 4.99
CA HIS A 118 11.40 1.89 6.19
C HIS A 118 10.80 0.84 7.13
N ASN A 119 10.75 1.19 8.43
CA ASN A 119 10.06 0.38 9.43
C ASN A 119 8.54 0.57 9.35
N GLU A 120 7.81 -0.34 10.00
CA GLU A 120 6.35 -0.40 9.97
C GLU A 120 5.69 0.91 10.42
N ASP A 121 6.13 1.49 11.55
CA ASP A 121 5.55 2.72 12.10
C ASP A 121 5.70 3.90 11.13
N THR A 122 6.86 4.02 10.47
CA THR A 122 7.11 5.06 9.46
C THR A 122 6.21 4.86 8.24
N ILE A 123 6.04 3.63 7.78
CA ILE A 123 5.18 3.29 6.63
C ILE A 123 3.73 3.60 6.94
N GLU A 124 3.24 3.22 8.13
CA GLU A 124 1.88 3.51 8.57
C GLU A 124 1.62 5.02 8.60
N GLN A 125 2.50 5.78 9.24
CA GLN A 125 2.38 7.24 9.32
C GLN A 125 2.42 7.88 7.92
N TYR A 126 3.32 7.42 7.04
CA TYR A 126 3.40 7.89 5.66
C TYR A 126 2.08 7.67 4.90
N ARG A 127 1.49 6.49 5.02
CA ARG A 127 0.22 6.15 4.36
C ARG A 127 -0.95 6.98 4.90
N MET A 128 -1.04 7.16 6.21
CA MET A 128 -2.07 8.02 6.82
C MET A 128 -1.93 9.47 6.35
N ASN A 129 -0.71 9.99 6.34
CA ASN A 129 -0.39 11.33 5.84
C ASN A 129 -0.73 11.47 4.35
N GLY A 130 -0.47 10.43 3.55
CA GLY A 130 -0.78 10.38 2.12
C GLY A 130 -2.27 10.46 1.85
N LEU A 131 -3.09 9.71 2.60
CA LEU A 131 -4.55 9.78 2.50
C LEU A 131 -5.08 11.19 2.84
N ARG A 132 -4.54 11.80 3.91
CA ARG A 132 -4.92 13.16 4.31
C ARG A 132 -4.50 14.18 3.26
N LEU A 133 -3.29 14.07 2.74
CA LEU A 133 -2.77 14.91 1.67
C LEU A 133 -3.64 14.80 0.41
N GLY A 134 -3.94 13.58 -0.02
CA GLY A 134 -4.81 13.33 -1.18
C GLY A 134 -6.15 14.03 -1.08
N ARG A 135 -6.79 14.01 0.10
CA ARG A 135 -8.04 14.73 0.34
C ARG A 135 -7.89 16.25 0.22
N LEU A 136 -6.78 16.81 0.73
CA LEU A 136 -6.50 18.24 0.59
C LEU A 136 -6.26 18.64 -0.86
N LEU A 137 -5.52 17.82 -1.61
CA LEU A 137 -5.26 18.06 -3.04
C LEU A 137 -6.54 17.97 -3.87
N TYR A 138 -7.39 16.98 -3.59
CA TYR A 138 -8.70 16.86 -4.23
C TYR A 138 -9.58 18.10 -4.01
N GLN A 139 -9.47 18.76 -2.86
CA GLN A 139 -10.15 20.02 -2.54
C GLN A 139 -9.47 21.25 -3.16
N GLY A 140 -8.41 21.09 -3.96
CA GLY A 140 -7.65 22.21 -4.54
C GLY A 140 -6.75 22.95 -3.54
N ARG A 141 -6.46 22.37 -2.38
CA ARG A 141 -5.76 23.01 -1.27
C ARG A 141 -4.24 22.75 -1.32
N TRP A 142 -3.64 22.85 -2.50
CA TRP A 142 -2.21 22.59 -2.72
C TRP A 142 -1.30 23.48 -1.85
N PHE A 143 -1.67 24.78 -1.71
CA PHE A 143 -0.92 25.77 -0.96
C PHE A 143 -1.36 25.93 0.49
N ASP A 144 -2.26 25.09 0.98
CA ASP A 144 -2.65 25.07 2.37
C ASP A 144 -1.46 24.67 3.25
N PRO A 145 -1.23 25.36 4.39
CA PRO A 145 -0.12 25.02 5.29
C PRO A 145 -0.08 23.54 5.68
N GLN A 146 -1.23 22.91 5.91
CA GLN A 146 -1.31 21.48 6.22
C GLN A 146 -0.82 20.63 5.04
N ALA A 147 -1.21 20.98 3.79
CA ALA A 147 -0.74 20.25 2.62
C ALA A 147 0.77 20.39 2.41
N ILE A 148 1.32 21.59 2.67
CA ILE A 148 2.76 21.83 2.61
C ILE A 148 3.49 21.00 3.67
N MET A 149 3.04 21.01 4.92
CA MET A 149 3.63 20.21 6.00
C MET A 149 3.65 18.72 5.67
N LEU A 150 2.54 18.18 5.15
CA LEU A 150 2.45 16.76 4.78
C LEU A 150 3.37 16.40 3.63
N ARG A 151 3.47 17.25 2.59
CA ARG A 151 4.38 17.05 1.45
C ARG A 151 5.85 17.11 1.89
N GLU A 152 6.22 18.11 2.70
CA GLU A 152 7.58 18.22 3.21
C GLU A 152 7.96 17.06 4.12
N THR A 153 7.03 16.61 4.96
CA THR A 153 7.26 15.43 5.81
C THR A 153 7.51 14.19 4.95
N ALA A 154 6.68 13.94 3.94
CA ALA A 154 6.86 12.81 3.03
C ALA A 154 8.18 12.90 2.25
N GLN A 155 8.53 14.07 1.73
CA GLN A 155 9.75 14.26 0.95
C GLN A 155 11.00 14.13 1.81
N ARG A 156 11.04 14.81 2.96
CA ARG A 156 12.23 14.92 3.80
C ARG A 156 12.54 13.65 4.57
N TRP A 157 11.52 13.00 5.14
CA TRP A 157 11.70 11.90 6.09
C TRP A 157 11.45 10.53 5.51
N VAL A 158 10.81 10.45 4.34
CA VAL A 158 10.52 9.17 3.69
C VAL A 158 11.21 9.10 2.34
N ALA A 159 10.86 9.97 1.41
CA ALA A 159 11.34 9.91 0.03
C ALA A 159 12.86 10.03 -0.09
N ALA A 160 13.52 10.84 0.76
CA ALA A 160 14.96 11.02 0.72
C ALA A 160 15.76 9.71 0.89
N ALA A 161 15.20 8.69 1.52
CA ALA A 161 15.82 7.37 1.66
C ALA A 161 15.49 6.42 0.51
N ILE A 162 14.48 6.73 -0.32
CA ILE A 162 14.02 5.86 -1.40
C ILE A 162 14.94 6.00 -2.61
N THR A 163 16.01 5.23 -2.59
CA THR A 163 16.98 5.12 -3.70
C THR A 163 17.20 3.64 -4.01
N GLY A 164 17.05 3.26 -5.28
CA GLY A 164 17.21 1.87 -5.69
C GLY A 164 16.47 1.55 -7.00
N GLU A 165 16.57 0.30 -7.42
CA GLU A 165 15.92 -0.21 -8.62
C GLU A 165 15.02 -1.40 -8.27
N VAL A 166 13.84 -1.44 -8.89
CA VAL A 166 12.89 -2.54 -8.79
C VAL A 166 12.66 -3.10 -10.19
N THR A 167 12.78 -4.41 -10.31
CA THR A 167 12.45 -5.15 -11.52
C THR A 167 11.10 -5.83 -11.35
N LEU A 168 10.20 -5.58 -12.29
CA LEU A 168 8.86 -6.16 -12.34
C LEU A 168 8.70 -6.97 -13.63
N GLU A 169 7.85 -7.97 -13.59
CA GLU A 169 7.25 -8.56 -14.79
C GLU A 169 5.80 -8.09 -14.88
N LEU A 170 5.46 -7.36 -15.93
CA LEU A 170 4.09 -6.92 -16.22
C LEU A 170 3.41 -7.94 -17.13
N ARG A 171 2.16 -8.23 -16.82
CA ARG A 171 1.28 -9.10 -17.60
C ARG A 171 0.00 -8.35 -17.97
N ARG A 172 -1.05 -9.04 -18.24
CA ARG A 172 -2.32 -8.47 -18.71
C ARG A 172 -3.07 -7.74 -17.57
N GLY A 173 -3.42 -6.49 -17.77
CA GLY A 173 -4.16 -5.69 -16.79
C GLY A 173 -3.30 -5.32 -15.58
N ASN A 174 -3.83 -5.51 -14.40
CA ASN A 174 -3.15 -5.23 -13.14
C ASN A 174 -2.35 -6.43 -12.60
N ASP A 175 -2.08 -7.43 -13.44
CA ASP A 175 -1.29 -8.59 -13.05
C ASP A 175 0.21 -8.31 -13.24
N TYR A 176 0.97 -8.49 -12.16
CA TYR A 176 2.43 -8.30 -12.16
C TYR A 176 3.11 -9.17 -11.10
N SER A 177 4.42 -9.35 -11.27
CA SER A 177 5.29 -9.94 -10.26
C SER A 177 6.48 -9.04 -9.98
N LEU A 178 6.96 -9.02 -8.74
CA LEU A 178 8.22 -8.41 -8.36
C LEU A 178 9.32 -9.43 -8.56
N LEU A 179 10.29 -9.16 -9.43
CA LEU A 179 11.39 -10.08 -9.75
C LEU A 179 12.65 -9.78 -8.94
N ASN A 180 13.00 -8.48 -8.81
CA ASN A 180 14.18 -8.07 -8.06
C ASN A 180 13.97 -6.72 -7.37
N THR A 181 14.77 -6.47 -6.32
CA THR A 181 14.79 -5.21 -5.57
C THR A 181 16.20 -4.94 -5.10
N GLU A 182 16.78 -3.83 -5.54
CA GLU A 182 18.14 -3.41 -5.17
C GLU A 182 18.09 -2.00 -4.59
N SER A 183 18.73 -1.81 -3.44
CA SER A 183 18.89 -0.49 -2.83
C SER A 183 20.04 -0.50 -1.83
N PRO A 184 20.83 0.58 -1.77
CA PRO A 184 21.85 0.73 -0.73
C PRO A 184 21.23 0.92 0.66
N ASN A 185 19.94 1.27 0.73
CA ASN A 185 19.26 1.61 1.97
C ASN A 185 18.31 0.50 2.46
N LEU A 186 18.37 -0.71 1.89
CA LEU A 186 17.54 -1.83 2.35
C LEU A 186 17.83 -2.14 3.83
N THR A 187 16.77 -2.21 4.61
CA THR A 187 16.80 -2.72 6.00
C THR A 187 16.49 -4.21 6.06
N TYR A 188 15.99 -4.78 4.96
CA TYR A 188 15.83 -6.23 4.81
C TYR A 188 17.20 -6.89 4.72
N ALA A 189 17.56 -7.62 5.76
CA ALA A 189 18.84 -8.31 5.91
C ALA A 189 18.60 -9.75 6.37
N PRO A 190 18.33 -10.69 5.45
CA PRO A 190 17.97 -12.08 5.80
C PRO A 190 19.09 -12.77 6.59
N GLU A 191 20.34 -12.41 6.36
CA GLU A 191 21.50 -12.92 7.11
C GLU A 191 21.50 -12.50 8.59
N ARG A 192 20.80 -11.44 8.96
CA ARG A 192 20.74 -10.91 10.34
C ARG A 192 19.41 -11.19 11.02
N LEU A 193 18.31 -11.14 10.28
CA LEU A 193 16.94 -11.10 10.82
C LEU A 193 16.02 -12.16 10.21
N SER A 194 16.59 -13.21 9.58
CA SER A 194 15.79 -14.30 9.02
C SER A 194 14.96 -15.00 10.09
N MET A 195 13.75 -15.44 9.71
CA MET A 195 12.94 -16.36 10.50
C MET A 195 13.56 -17.77 10.56
N GLU A 196 14.49 -18.08 9.66
CA GLU A 196 15.23 -19.32 9.62
C GLU A 196 16.43 -19.28 10.56
N LYS A 197 17.04 -20.46 10.79
CA LYS A 197 18.19 -20.59 11.67
C LYS A 197 19.43 -20.00 10.99
N VAL A 198 19.94 -18.89 11.51
CA VAL A 198 21.16 -18.22 11.03
C VAL A 198 22.25 -18.40 12.08
N GLU A 199 23.43 -18.85 11.66
CA GLU A 199 24.61 -18.87 12.54
C GLU A 199 24.99 -17.43 12.91
N ASN A 200 25.19 -17.18 14.21
CA ASN A 200 25.51 -15.85 14.76
C ASN A 200 24.39 -14.81 14.66
N ALA A 201 23.12 -15.20 14.68
CA ALA A 201 22.03 -14.24 14.79
C ALA A 201 22.17 -13.38 16.08
N PRO A 202 21.84 -12.08 16.02
CA PRO A 202 21.93 -11.17 17.17
C PRO A 202 20.92 -11.48 18.28
N PHE A 203 20.06 -12.47 18.10
CA PHE A 203 19.05 -12.93 19.06
C PHE A 203 18.91 -14.46 19.00
N THR A 204 18.37 -15.02 20.05
CA THR A 204 18.15 -16.46 20.23
C THR A 204 16.66 -16.80 20.13
N PRO A 205 16.30 -18.11 19.99
CA PRO A 205 14.91 -18.54 20.13
C PRO A 205 14.26 -18.15 21.46
N LEU A 206 15.03 -18.07 22.56
CA LEU A 206 14.55 -17.66 23.86
C LEU A 206 14.10 -16.19 23.89
N ASP A 207 14.84 -15.31 23.19
CA ASP A 207 14.47 -13.90 23.07
C ASP A 207 13.11 -13.74 22.36
N ARG A 208 12.90 -14.52 21.30
CA ARG A 208 11.61 -14.56 20.58
C ARG A 208 10.47 -15.09 21.44
N ILE A 209 10.71 -16.17 22.19
CA ILE A 209 9.73 -16.73 23.12
C ILE A 209 9.39 -15.71 24.20
N GLY A 210 10.39 -15.03 24.77
CA GLY A 210 10.21 -13.96 25.74
C GLY A 210 9.31 -12.84 25.22
N GLN A 211 9.59 -12.35 24.02
CA GLN A 211 8.80 -11.32 23.35
C GLN A 211 7.34 -11.76 23.13
N LEU A 212 7.13 -12.98 22.61
CA LEU A 212 5.79 -13.54 22.41
C LEU A 212 5.05 -13.73 23.75
N THR A 213 5.74 -14.12 24.80
CA THR A 213 5.17 -14.26 26.14
C THR A 213 4.64 -12.92 26.67
N MET A 214 5.45 -11.86 26.57
CA MET A 214 5.03 -10.51 26.94
C MET A 214 3.83 -10.02 26.11
N ARG A 215 3.87 -10.24 24.80
CA ARG A 215 2.74 -9.91 23.91
C ARG A 215 1.47 -10.66 24.26
N ASN A 216 1.58 -11.94 24.62
CA ASN A 216 0.43 -12.74 25.05
C ASN A 216 -0.17 -12.27 26.38
N LEU A 217 0.62 -11.74 27.31
CA LEU A 217 0.12 -11.13 28.53
C LEU A 217 -0.72 -9.89 28.19
N ASP A 218 -0.22 -8.99 27.34
CA ASP A 218 -0.94 -7.80 26.90
C ASP A 218 -2.28 -8.17 26.22
N ILE A 219 -2.27 -9.16 25.32
CA ILE A 219 -3.46 -9.67 24.66
C ILE A 219 -4.46 -10.24 25.68
N THR A 220 -3.98 -10.97 26.67
CA THR A 220 -4.82 -11.57 27.72
C THR A 220 -5.46 -10.50 28.60
N ASP A 221 -4.70 -9.49 28.99
CA ASP A 221 -5.21 -8.36 29.77
C ASP A 221 -6.28 -7.57 29.00
N THR A 222 -6.05 -7.37 27.71
CA THR A 222 -7.03 -6.72 26.82
C THR A 222 -8.30 -7.55 26.68
N ARG A 223 -8.20 -8.87 26.50
CA ARG A 223 -9.36 -9.79 26.47
C ARG A 223 -10.14 -9.78 27.75
N GLY A 224 -9.50 -9.63 28.90
CA GLY A 224 -10.16 -9.50 30.20
C GLY A 224 -11.18 -8.36 30.25
N LYS A 225 -10.94 -7.27 29.53
CA LYS A 225 -11.85 -6.13 29.45
C LYS A 225 -13.15 -6.46 28.71
N LEU A 226 -13.17 -7.44 27.82
CA LEU A 226 -14.38 -7.86 27.09
C LEU A 226 -15.46 -8.35 28.05
N ALA A 227 -15.09 -8.99 29.17
CA ALA A 227 -16.02 -9.43 30.20
C ALA A 227 -16.71 -8.22 30.87
N VAL A 228 -16.02 -7.11 31.06
CA VAL A 228 -16.58 -5.87 31.60
C VAL A 228 -17.60 -5.28 30.63
N TYR A 229 -17.25 -5.16 29.35
CA TYR A 229 -18.15 -4.63 28.32
C TYR A 229 -19.41 -5.48 28.11
N SER A 230 -19.28 -6.82 28.25
CA SER A 230 -20.40 -7.73 28.20
C SER A 230 -21.35 -7.53 29.41
N LYS A 231 -20.81 -7.38 30.63
CA LYS A 231 -21.61 -7.11 31.84
C LYS A 231 -22.33 -5.78 31.80
N THR A 232 -21.78 -4.77 31.18
CA THR A 232 -22.40 -3.45 31.02
C THR A 232 -23.44 -3.39 29.91
N GLY A 233 -23.66 -4.49 29.18
CA GLY A 233 -24.58 -4.53 28.02
C GLY A 233 -24.07 -3.82 26.77
N LEU A 234 -22.85 -3.26 26.79
CA LEU A 234 -22.23 -2.60 25.64
C LEU A 234 -21.78 -3.59 24.55
N LEU A 235 -21.55 -4.85 24.92
CA LEU A 235 -21.18 -5.91 24.00
C LEU A 235 -22.11 -7.11 24.20
N GLN A 236 -22.97 -7.38 23.21
CA GLN A 236 -23.75 -8.61 23.17
C GLN A 236 -22.93 -9.70 22.47
N LEU A 237 -22.42 -10.64 23.22
CA LEU A 237 -21.78 -11.82 22.68
C LEU A 237 -22.87 -12.84 22.33
N GLY A 238 -23.11 -13.09 21.04
CA GLY A 238 -24.09 -14.08 20.59
C GLY A 238 -23.82 -15.47 21.15
N ALA A 239 -24.86 -16.25 21.34
CA ALA A 239 -24.75 -17.67 21.69
C ALA A 239 -23.96 -18.40 20.60
N GLY A 240 -22.71 -18.76 20.88
CA GLY A 240 -21.76 -19.34 19.92
C GLY A 240 -20.45 -18.59 19.77
N SER A 241 -20.28 -17.41 20.37
CA SER A 241 -18.96 -16.79 20.45
C SER A 241 -18.06 -17.65 21.33
N MET A 242 -17.06 -18.31 20.73
CA MET A 242 -15.99 -18.98 21.45
C MET A 242 -15.05 -17.94 22.09
N LEU A 243 -15.54 -17.16 23.03
CA LEU A 243 -14.63 -16.56 24.01
C LEU A 243 -14.26 -17.68 24.97
N PRO A 244 -12.97 -17.99 25.17
CA PRO A 244 -12.56 -18.89 26.22
C PRO A 244 -13.19 -18.36 27.52
N GLN A 245 -13.84 -19.24 28.28
CA GLN A 245 -14.20 -18.91 29.64
C GLN A 245 -12.89 -18.58 30.34
N LEU A 246 -12.60 -17.30 30.50
CA LEU A 246 -11.48 -16.81 31.27
C LEU A 246 -11.86 -17.19 32.71
N GLY A 247 -11.41 -18.36 33.12
CA GLY A 247 -11.55 -18.84 34.51
C GLY A 247 -10.93 -17.78 35.41
N HIS A 248 -11.76 -17.23 36.28
CA HIS A 248 -11.30 -16.58 37.48
C HIS A 248 -10.73 -17.67 38.40
N GLU A 249 -9.63 -18.30 38.05
CA GLU A 249 -8.85 -19.06 38.99
C GLU A 249 -7.85 -18.12 39.67
N GLY A 250 -8.29 -17.70 40.84
CA GLY A 250 -7.47 -17.65 42.03
C GLY A 250 -6.24 -16.75 42.03
N ARG A 251 -6.42 -15.42 42.16
CA ARG A 251 -5.60 -14.75 43.18
C ARG A 251 -6.27 -14.95 44.54
N ALA A 252 -6.26 -16.17 45.06
CA ALA A 252 -6.40 -16.41 46.46
C ALA A 252 -5.09 -16.00 47.12
N GLY A 253 -5.15 -14.90 47.88
CA GLY A 253 -4.04 -14.44 48.69
C GLY A 253 -3.52 -15.55 49.58
N LYS A 254 -2.25 -15.82 49.55
CA LYS A 254 -1.53 -16.37 50.69
C LYS A 254 -1.30 -15.22 51.65
N THR A 255 -2.24 -15.05 52.59
CA THR A 255 -1.95 -14.43 53.88
C THR A 255 -1.11 -15.40 54.66
N GLY A 256 -0.08 -14.87 55.29
CA GLY A 256 1.01 -15.56 55.94
C GLY A 256 0.65 -16.49 57.11
N ASP A 257 1.62 -17.26 57.45
CA ASP A 257 2.18 -17.45 58.79
C ASP A 257 3.70 -17.66 58.62
#